data_266f10863d1b498d2162ba1da8501218
#
_entry.id   266f10863d1b498d2162ba1da8501218
#
_cell.length_a   1.000
_cell.length_b   1.000
_cell.length_c   1.000
_cell.angle_alpha   90.00
_cell.angle_beta   90.00
_cell.angle_gamma   90.00
#
_symmetry.space_group_name_H-M   'P 1'
#
loop_
_entity.id
_entity.type
_entity.pdbx_description
1 polymer ?
#
loop_
_entity_poly.entity_id
_entity_poly.type
_entity_poly.pdbx_seq_one_letter_code
_entity_poly.pdbx_strand_id
1 'polypeptide(L)'
;MKIGLGSDPFGIELKEAVKQHLLALGHECVDIGGTADAERPYFEVTHELAGKVGSGECERGVLVCRTGMGMAIIANKHTHVYAAVCEDPSAAAKARSINNAIIITLGGMVTAAFKAKEIVDAFLNTGFKSGWDEEAAGVEPVMVHINCSYFNIIRVR
;
A
#
# COMPACT_ATOMS: atom_id res chain seq x y z
N MET A 1 5.99 -14.10 -1.98
CA MET A 1 4.67 -13.41 -2.01
C MET A 1 4.41 -12.89 -3.41
N LYS A 2 3.15 -12.77 -3.79
CA LYS A 2 2.73 -12.10 -5.02
C LYS A 2 2.35 -10.65 -4.70
N ILE A 3 3.12 -9.71 -5.25
CA ILE A 3 3.06 -8.28 -4.89
C ILE A 3 2.64 -7.48 -6.11
N GLY A 4 1.56 -6.71 -5.98
CA GLY A 4 1.13 -5.77 -6.99
C GLY A 4 1.94 -4.48 -6.92
N LEU A 5 2.36 -3.97 -8.07
CA LEU A 5 3.08 -2.70 -8.22
C LEU A 5 2.35 -1.81 -9.20
N GLY A 6 2.28 -0.52 -8.90
CA GLY A 6 1.69 0.44 -9.83
C GLY A 6 2.21 1.85 -9.60
N SER A 7 2.28 2.63 -10.67
CA SER A 7 2.64 4.04 -10.58
C SER A 7 1.94 4.90 -11.64
N ASP A 8 1.84 6.19 -11.33
CA ASP A 8 1.63 7.22 -12.32
C ASP A 8 2.99 7.66 -12.94
N PRO A 9 3.02 8.60 -13.89
CA PRO A 9 4.26 9.06 -14.50
C PRO A 9 5.32 9.57 -13.52
N PHE A 10 4.93 10.15 -12.39
CA PHE A 10 5.86 10.68 -11.38
C PHE A 10 6.47 9.60 -10.49
N GLY A 11 5.94 8.39 -10.53
CA GLY A 11 6.39 7.27 -9.72
C GLY A 11 7.14 6.17 -10.48
N ILE A 12 7.27 6.25 -11.79
CA ILE A 12 7.82 5.18 -12.64
C ILE A 12 9.21 4.75 -12.20
N GLU A 13 10.13 5.70 -12.04
CA GLU A 13 11.52 5.42 -11.68
C GLU A 13 11.60 4.71 -10.31
N LEU A 14 10.88 5.23 -9.33
CA LEU A 14 10.86 4.64 -7.99
C LEU A 14 10.19 3.27 -7.98
N LYS A 15 9.08 3.09 -8.72
CA LYS A 15 8.43 1.79 -8.89
C LYS A 15 9.38 0.76 -9.48
N GLU A 16 10.12 1.10 -10.53
CA GLU A 16 11.08 0.18 -11.14
C GLU A 16 12.20 -0.19 -10.17
N ALA A 17 12.73 0.76 -9.39
CA ALA A 17 13.73 0.47 -8.38
C ALA A 17 13.22 -0.49 -7.29
N VAL A 18 11.97 -0.32 -6.86
CA VAL A 18 11.28 -1.23 -5.92
C VAL A 18 11.05 -2.60 -6.55
N LYS A 19 10.57 -2.65 -7.80
CA LYS A 19 10.31 -3.89 -8.53
C LYS A 19 11.58 -4.74 -8.66
N GLN A 20 12.71 -4.15 -9.07
CA GLN A 20 13.98 -4.86 -9.18
C GLN A 20 14.44 -5.41 -7.82
N HIS A 21 14.25 -4.65 -6.75
CA HIS A 21 14.56 -5.09 -5.40
C HIS A 21 13.71 -6.30 -4.99
N LEU A 22 12.39 -6.25 -5.20
CA LEU A 22 11.47 -7.34 -4.87
C LEU A 22 11.75 -8.62 -5.67
N LEU A 23 12.05 -8.48 -6.96
CA LEU A 23 12.46 -9.62 -7.79
C LEU A 23 13.75 -10.27 -7.30
N ALA A 24 14.73 -9.46 -6.87
CA ALA A 24 15.98 -9.96 -6.30
C ALA A 24 15.79 -10.71 -4.97
N LEU A 25 14.73 -10.37 -4.22
CA LEU A 25 14.30 -11.08 -3.00
C LEU A 25 13.45 -12.33 -3.28
N GLY A 26 13.18 -12.65 -4.55
CA GLY A 26 12.42 -13.83 -4.95
C GLY A 26 10.90 -13.67 -4.85
N HIS A 27 10.39 -12.43 -4.84
CA HIS A 27 8.96 -12.17 -4.90
C HIS A 27 8.45 -12.19 -6.35
N GLU A 28 7.18 -12.59 -6.54
CA GLU A 28 6.46 -12.43 -7.79
C GLU A 28 5.89 -11.00 -7.84
N CYS A 29 6.14 -10.28 -8.93
CA CYS A 29 5.69 -8.91 -9.11
C CYS A 29 4.64 -8.81 -10.23
N VAL A 30 3.46 -8.29 -9.91
CA VAL A 30 2.40 -7.95 -10.86
C VAL A 30 2.45 -6.45 -11.10
N ASP A 31 3.03 -6.04 -12.22
CA ASP A 31 3.14 -4.63 -12.60
C ASP A 31 1.88 -4.19 -13.34
N ILE A 32 1.15 -3.25 -12.73
CA ILE A 32 -0.17 -2.79 -13.23
C ILE A 32 -0.05 -1.57 -14.15
N GLY A 33 1.15 -1.07 -14.34
CA GLY A 33 1.35 -0.04 -15.32
C GLY A 33 1.95 1.24 -14.79
N GLY A 34 1.94 2.25 -15.65
CA GLY A 34 2.83 3.38 -15.60
C GLY A 34 4.20 2.95 -16.10
N THR A 35 4.37 2.90 -17.41
CA THR A 35 5.68 2.81 -18.07
C THR A 35 5.96 4.12 -18.78
N ALA A 36 7.21 4.35 -19.15
CA ALA A 36 7.60 5.56 -19.89
C ALA A 36 6.82 5.70 -21.23
N ASP A 37 6.44 4.57 -21.84
CA ASP A 37 5.74 4.52 -23.14
C ASP A 37 4.21 4.44 -23.00
N ALA A 38 3.71 4.18 -21.78
CA ALA A 38 2.28 4.02 -21.50
C ALA A 38 1.95 4.66 -20.15
N GLU A 39 1.79 5.96 -20.15
CA GLU A 39 1.38 6.71 -18.98
C GLU A 39 -0.05 6.36 -18.58
N ARG A 40 -0.23 6.12 -17.29
CA ARG A 40 -1.56 5.88 -16.69
C ARG A 40 -1.79 6.84 -15.53
N PRO A 41 -2.98 7.43 -15.43
CA PRO A 41 -3.30 8.31 -14.31
C PRO A 41 -3.36 7.53 -12.99
N TYR A 42 -2.91 8.18 -11.91
CA TYR A 42 -2.78 7.58 -10.58
C TYR A 42 -4.07 6.90 -10.09
N PHE A 43 -5.24 7.45 -10.40
CA PHE A 43 -6.52 6.91 -9.95
C PHE A 43 -6.87 5.58 -10.63
N GLU A 44 -6.61 5.41 -11.94
CA GLU A 44 -6.86 4.16 -12.66
C GLU A 44 -5.96 3.03 -12.14
N VAL A 45 -4.66 3.31 -12.03
CA VAL A 45 -3.68 2.36 -11.51
C VAL A 45 -4.06 1.94 -10.08
N THR A 46 -4.49 2.90 -9.26
CA THR A 46 -4.89 2.61 -7.89
C THR A 46 -6.14 1.74 -7.83
N HIS A 47 -7.16 2.04 -8.62
CA HIS A 47 -8.37 1.22 -8.66
C HIS A 47 -8.09 -0.22 -9.06
N GLU A 48 -7.27 -0.43 -10.08
CA GLU A 48 -6.91 -1.77 -10.55
C GLU A 48 -6.12 -2.54 -9.47
N LEU A 49 -5.07 -1.93 -8.91
CA LEU A 49 -4.24 -2.59 -7.91
C LEU A 49 -5.02 -2.88 -6.62
N ALA A 50 -5.79 -1.91 -6.13
CA ALA A 50 -6.61 -2.09 -4.94
C ALA A 50 -7.65 -3.21 -5.13
N GLY A 51 -8.23 -3.34 -6.34
CA GLY A 51 -9.10 -4.45 -6.69
C GLY A 51 -8.40 -5.80 -6.60
N LYS A 52 -7.18 -5.92 -7.16
CA LYS A 52 -6.38 -7.15 -7.13
C LYS A 52 -5.93 -7.54 -5.72
N VAL A 53 -5.59 -6.57 -4.89
CA VAL A 53 -5.22 -6.83 -3.49
C VAL A 53 -6.46 -7.16 -2.66
N GLY A 54 -7.55 -6.41 -2.82
CA GLY A 54 -8.81 -6.65 -2.10
C GLY A 54 -9.47 -8.00 -2.43
N SER A 55 -9.27 -8.51 -3.65
CA SER A 55 -9.73 -9.86 -4.05
C SER A 55 -8.80 -10.99 -3.63
N GLY A 56 -7.60 -10.67 -3.16
CA GLY A 56 -6.58 -11.67 -2.82
C GLY A 56 -5.75 -12.18 -4.02
N GLU A 57 -5.91 -11.60 -5.21
CA GLU A 57 -5.06 -11.92 -6.37
C GLU A 57 -3.60 -11.53 -6.12
N CYS A 58 -3.38 -10.41 -5.42
CA CYS A 58 -2.10 -10.00 -4.88
C CYS A 58 -2.16 -9.98 -3.35
N GLU A 59 -1.14 -10.51 -2.68
CA GLU A 59 -1.07 -10.53 -1.21
C GLU A 59 -0.79 -9.15 -0.63
N ARG A 60 -0.04 -8.31 -1.35
CA ARG A 60 0.36 -6.96 -0.95
C ARG A 60 0.41 -6.05 -2.16
N GLY A 61 0.38 -4.74 -1.92
CA GLY A 61 0.50 -3.73 -2.95
C GLY A 61 1.49 -2.62 -2.59
N VAL A 62 2.20 -2.12 -3.60
CA VAL A 62 3.00 -0.91 -3.52
C VAL A 62 2.58 0.02 -4.66
N LEU A 63 2.12 1.20 -4.31
CA LEU A 63 1.70 2.24 -5.24
C LEU A 63 2.62 3.44 -5.15
N VAL A 64 2.99 4.00 -6.27
CA VAL A 64 3.90 5.15 -6.33
C VAL A 64 3.30 6.24 -7.21
N CYS A 65 3.09 7.42 -6.63
CA CYS A 65 2.76 8.62 -7.40
C CYS A 65 3.67 9.76 -6.97
N ARG A 66 3.28 10.99 -7.21
CA ARG A 66 4.09 12.15 -6.83
C ARG A 66 4.39 12.22 -5.32
N THR A 67 3.38 12.02 -4.47
CA THR A 67 3.47 12.12 -3.00
C THR A 67 2.96 10.90 -2.25
N GLY A 68 2.34 9.93 -2.92
CA GLY A 68 1.67 8.78 -2.30
C GLY A 68 0.25 9.06 -1.80
N MET A 69 -0.10 10.29 -1.46
CA MET A 69 -1.33 10.65 -0.75
C MET A 69 -2.60 10.31 -1.53
N GLY A 70 -2.67 10.74 -2.82
CA GLY A 70 -3.86 10.51 -3.65
C GLY A 70 -4.17 9.03 -3.85
N MET A 71 -3.13 8.22 -4.04
CA MET A 71 -3.29 6.76 -4.18
C MET A 71 -3.76 6.10 -2.88
N ALA A 72 -3.26 6.54 -1.72
CA ALA A 72 -3.73 6.03 -0.43
C ALA A 72 -5.22 6.34 -0.21
N ILE A 73 -5.65 7.57 -0.52
CA ILE A 73 -7.05 7.99 -0.40
C ILE A 73 -7.96 7.11 -1.26
N ILE A 74 -7.58 6.85 -2.51
CA ILE A 74 -8.38 6.02 -3.44
C ILE A 74 -8.37 4.57 -3.02
N ALA A 75 -7.20 4.01 -2.70
CA ALA A 75 -7.09 2.60 -2.29
C ALA A 75 -7.98 2.29 -1.08
N ASN A 76 -8.05 3.19 -0.10
CA ASN A 76 -8.91 3.05 1.08
C ASN A 76 -10.42 3.17 0.79
N LYS A 77 -10.84 3.44 -0.43
CA LYS A 77 -12.25 3.37 -0.85
C LYS A 77 -12.66 1.96 -1.30
N HIS A 78 -11.71 1.06 -1.44
CA HIS A 78 -11.97 -0.33 -1.79
C HIS A 78 -12.23 -1.18 -0.54
N THR A 79 -13.22 -2.06 -0.65
CA THR A 79 -13.55 -3.02 0.41
C THR A 79 -12.37 -3.94 0.69
N HIS A 80 -12.13 -4.22 1.97
CA HIS A 80 -11.02 -5.05 2.46
C HIS A 80 -9.61 -4.53 2.14
N VAL A 81 -9.47 -3.27 1.76
CA VAL A 81 -8.18 -2.63 1.51
C VAL A 81 -7.87 -1.61 2.59
N TYR A 82 -6.69 -1.75 3.20
CA TYR A 82 -6.10 -0.76 4.09
C TYR A 82 -4.77 -0.31 3.47
N ALA A 83 -4.70 0.96 3.12
CA ALA A 83 -3.54 1.57 2.49
C ALA A 83 -2.98 2.70 3.34
N ALA A 84 -1.66 2.74 3.48
CA ALA A 84 -0.96 3.76 4.25
C ALA A 84 0.11 4.47 3.40
N VAL A 85 0.22 5.79 3.54
CA VAL A 85 1.37 6.55 3.05
C VAL A 85 2.54 6.26 3.99
N CYS A 86 3.68 5.82 3.45
CA CYS A 86 4.86 5.50 4.24
C CYS A 86 6.07 6.26 3.72
N GLU A 87 6.68 7.07 4.58
CA GLU A 87 7.86 7.87 4.25
C GLU A 87 9.14 7.37 4.96
N ASP A 88 8.98 6.38 5.85
CA ASP A 88 10.09 5.74 6.55
C ASP A 88 9.76 4.28 6.93
N PRO A 89 10.79 3.45 7.22
CA PRO A 89 10.60 2.03 7.56
C PRO A 89 9.78 1.81 8.85
N SER A 90 9.88 2.70 9.83
CA SER A 90 9.13 2.56 11.09
C SER A 90 7.64 2.78 10.85
N ALA A 91 7.27 3.79 10.04
CA ALA A 91 5.88 4.01 9.63
C ALA A 91 5.31 2.80 8.88
N ALA A 92 6.08 2.21 7.97
CA ALA A 92 5.68 1.03 7.21
C ALA A 92 5.45 -0.21 8.11
N ALA A 93 6.37 -0.45 9.05
CA ALA A 93 6.23 -1.51 10.04
C ALA A 93 5.00 -1.31 10.93
N LYS A 94 4.75 -0.08 11.39
CA LYS A 94 3.58 0.26 12.22
C LYS A 94 2.26 0.17 11.43
N ALA A 95 2.24 0.66 10.20
CA ALA A 95 1.09 0.50 9.30
C ALA A 95 0.72 -0.99 9.14
N ARG A 96 1.72 -1.87 9.05
CA ARG A 96 1.49 -3.31 8.96
C ARG A 96 1.07 -3.92 10.29
N SER A 97 1.83 -3.68 11.37
CA SER A 97 1.61 -4.36 12.64
C SER A 97 0.35 -3.89 13.36
N ILE A 98 0.02 -2.61 13.29
CA ILE A 98 -1.09 -2.00 14.03
C ILE A 98 -2.34 -1.90 13.15
N ASN A 99 -2.19 -1.39 11.93
CA ASN A 99 -3.33 -1.04 11.08
C ASN A 99 -3.69 -2.12 10.05
N ASN A 100 -2.97 -3.25 10.03
CA ASN A 100 -3.15 -4.31 9.04
C ASN A 100 -3.09 -3.79 7.58
N ALA A 101 -2.30 -2.76 7.33
CA ALA A 101 -2.15 -2.22 5.99
C ALA A 101 -1.64 -3.32 5.04
N ILE A 102 -2.31 -3.50 3.91
CA ILE A 102 -1.96 -4.46 2.87
C ILE A 102 -1.47 -3.77 1.60
N ILE A 103 -1.61 -2.45 1.54
CA ILE A 103 -1.02 -1.59 0.52
C ILE A 103 -0.22 -0.49 1.22
N ILE A 104 0.96 -0.19 0.70
CA ILE A 104 1.67 1.05 1.03
C ILE A 104 1.78 1.93 -0.20
N THR A 105 1.79 3.24 0.04
CA THR A 105 1.97 4.23 -1.02
C THR A 105 3.19 5.09 -0.76
N LEU A 106 3.95 5.34 -1.81
CA LEU A 106 5.20 6.08 -1.77
C LEU A 106 5.13 7.32 -2.67
N GLY A 107 5.91 8.33 -2.35
CA GLY A 107 6.05 9.53 -3.16
C GLY A 107 7.34 9.50 -4.00
N GLY A 108 7.23 9.45 -5.33
CA GLY A 108 8.39 9.48 -6.23
C GLY A 108 9.19 10.78 -6.15
N MET A 109 8.58 11.87 -5.67
CA MET A 109 9.25 13.14 -5.42
C MET A 109 9.65 13.35 -3.94
N VAL A 110 9.36 12.39 -3.08
CA VAL A 110 9.58 12.49 -1.63
C VAL A 110 10.59 11.46 -1.15
N THR A 111 10.56 10.26 -1.73
CA THR A 111 11.30 9.09 -1.24
C THR A 111 12.41 8.70 -2.20
N ALA A 112 13.65 8.70 -1.74
CA ALA A 112 14.78 8.19 -2.52
C ALA A 112 14.70 6.66 -2.67
N ALA A 113 15.24 6.14 -3.78
CA ALA A 113 15.15 4.71 -4.13
C ALA A 113 15.74 3.77 -3.05
N PHE A 114 16.85 4.14 -2.41
CA PHE A 114 17.42 3.33 -1.33
C PHE A 114 16.48 3.23 -0.13
N LYS A 115 15.85 4.36 0.23
CA LYS A 115 14.91 4.42 1.36
C LYS A 115 13.60 3.68 1.06
N ALA A 116 13.13 3.74 -0.19
CA ALA A 116 11.96 2.99 -0.63
C ALA A 116 12.15 1.47 -0.45
N LYS A 117 13.34 0.95 -0.71
CA LYS A 117 13.67 -0.46 -0.49
C LYS A 117 13.59 -0.83 0.99
N GLU A 118 14.16 0.00 1.89
CA GLU A 118 14.06 -0.21 3.34
C GLU A 118 12.61 -0.14 3.85
N ILE A 119 11.79 0.78 3.32
CA ILE A 119 10.37 0.91 3.62
C ILE A 119 9.61 -0.36 3.22
N VAL A 120 9.84 -0.83 2.00
CA VAL A 120 9.19 -2.04 1.48
C VAL A 120 9.63 -3.28 2.26
N ASP A 121 10.90 -3.42 2.59
CA ASP A 121 11.41 -4.51 3.42
C ASP A 121 10.75 -4.52 4.80
N ALA A 122 10.67 -3.36 5.46
CA ALA A 122 10.00 -3.24 6.75
C ALA A 122 8.51 -3.60 6.67
N PHE A 123 7.82 -3.18 5.61
CA PHE A 123 6.42 -3.52 5.37
C PHE A 123 6.20 -5.02 5.17
N LEU A 124 7.02 -5.68 4.33
CA LEU A 124 6.85 -7.08 3.99
C LEU A 124 7.27 -8.04 5.10
N ASN A 125 8.29 -7.67 5.88
CA ASN A 125 8.81 -8.50 6.98
C ASN A 125 8.07 -8.29 8.31
N THR A 126 7.06 -7.40 8.36
CA THR A 126 6.27 -7.18 9.57
C THR A 126 4.95 -7.92 9.49
N GLY A 127 4.63 -8.69 10.54
CA GLY A 127 3.33 -9.34 10.71
C GLY A 127 2.29 -8.39 11.31
N PHE A 128 1.00 -8.66 11.05
CA PHE A 128 -0.09 -8.01 11.78
C PHE A 128 -0.16 -8.57 13.20
N LYS A 129 -0.16 -7.69 14.19
CA LYS A 129 -0.40 -8.04 15.59
C LYS A 129 -1.85 -7.69 15.90
N SER A 130 -2.69 -8.69 16.11
CA SER A 130 -4.08 -8.46 16.53
C SER A 130 -4.08 -7.98 17.98
N GLY A 131 -4.17 -6.69 18.17
CA GLY A 131 -4.17 -6.05 19.48
C GLY A 131 -2.92 -5.16 19.69
N TRP A 132 -3.09 -4.17 20.52
CA TRP A 132 -2.02 -3.33 21.02
C TRP A 132 -1.14 -4.17 21.95
N ASP A 133 0.15 -3.86 22.05
CA ASP A 133 1.00 -4.44 23.08
C ASP A 133 0.33 -4.28 24.45
N GLU A 134 0.60 -5.16 25.40
CA GLU A 134 -0.05 -5.24 26.72
C GLU A 134 -0.07 -3.91 27.50
N GLU A 135 0.81 -2.97 27.20
CA GLU A 135 0.83 -1.61 27.75
C GLU A 135 -0.34 -0.72 27.33
N ALA A 136 -1.04 -1.08 26.25
CA ALA A 136 -2.26 -0.39 25.79
C ALA A 136 -3.55 -1.16 26.16
N ALA A 137 -3.47 -2.07 27.11
CA ALA A 137 -4.59 -2.85 27.60
C ALA A 137 -5.70 -1.93 28.15
N GLY A 138 -6.77 -1.79 27.39
CA GLY A 138 -7.92 -0.93 27.70
C GLY A 138 -8.46 -0.15 26.51
N VAL A 139 -7.74 -0.11 25.40
CA VAL A 139 -8.26 0.43 24.13
C VAL A 139 -8.67 -0.74 23.24
N GLU A 140 -9.96 -0.95 23.05
CA GLU A 140 -10.45 -1.92 22.07
C GLU A 140 -9.80 -1.67 20.70
N PRO A 141 -9.39 -2.71 19.97
CA PRO A 141 -8.79 -2.53 18.65
C PRO A 141 -9.82 -1.86 17.74
N VAL A 142 -9.63 -0.59 17.46
CA VAL A 142 -10.48 0.22 16.58
C VAL A 142 -10.69 -0.45 15.21
N MET A 143 -9.75 -1.32 14.82
CA MET A 143 -9.77 -2.01 13.53
C MET A 143 -10.74 -3.21 13.46
N VAL A 144 -11.19 -3.75 14.59
CA VAL A 144 -12.20 -4.83 14.59
C VAL A 144 -13.60 -4.29 14.26
N HIS A 145 -13.84 -3.01 14.50
CA HIS A 145 -15.14 -2.38 14.28
C HIS A 145 -15.29 -1.65 12.93
N ILE A 146 -14.23 -1.59 12.10
CA ILE A 146 -14.38 -1.16 10.71
C ILE A 146 -14.88 -2.36 9.88
N ASN A 147 -15.91 -3.01 10.40
CA ASN A 147 -16.67 -3.96 9.62
C ASN A 147 -17.54 -3.18 8.63
N CYS A 148 -17.55 -3.57 7.40
CA CYS A 148 -18.08 -2.94 6.20
C CYS A 148 -19.55 -2.43 6.28
N SER A 149 -20.26 -2.67 7.38
CA SER A 149 -21.65 -2.24 7.57
C SER A 149 -21.83 -0.72 7.71
N TYR A 150 -20.80 0.02 8.09
CA TYR A 150 -20.90 1.49 8.23
C TYR A 150 -20.65 2.27 6.93
N PHE A 151 -20.04 1.67 5.91
CA PHE A 151 -19.76 2.36 4.64
C PHE A 151 -20.95 2.43 3.67
N ASN A 152 -22.07 1.77 3.99
CA ASN A 152 -23.30 1.85 3.16
C ASN A 152 -24.15 3.10 3.40
N ILE A 153 -23.76 4.04 4.26
CA ILE A 153 -24.61 5.17 4.66
C ILE A 153 -24.22 6.50 4.02
N ILE A 154 -23.10 6.61 3.33
CA ILE A 154 -22.77 7.83 2.59
C ILE A 154 -22.92 7.60 1.09
N ARG A 155 -24.13 7.40 0.61
CA ARG A 155 -24.50 7.88 -0.72
C ARG A 155 -24.67 9.40 -0.59
N VAL A 156 -23.63 10.13 -0.96
CA VAL A 156 -23.75 11.58 -1.20
C VAL A 156 -24.72 11.75 -2.37
N ARG A 157 -25.80 12.49 -2.11
CA ARG A 157 -26.72 12.98 -3.15
C ARG A 157 -26.04 14.00 -4.02
#